data_773602d6a2645889483a459f2570fb51
#
_entry.id   773602d6a2645889483a459f2570fb51
#
_cell.length_a   1.000
_cell.length_b   1.000
_cell.length_c   1.000
_cell.angle_alpha   90.00
_cell.angle_beta   90.00
_cell.angle_gamma   90.00
#
_symmetry.space_group_name_H-M   'P 1'
#
loop_
_entity.id
_entity.type
_entity.pdbx_description
1 polymer ?
#
loop_
_entity_poly.entity_id
_entity_poly.type
_entity_poly.pdbx_seq_one_letter_code
_entity_poly.pdbx_strand_id
1 'polypeptide(L)'
;MRTVFLGTSEFAAAVLERLATSDHRPALVLSRPDRPRGRGRRLAAPPVAERAGALGIALGQPERVNEPHVVERIAQTRPDVVVVCAFGALIKEPLLSAHELLNMHPSLLPRWRGAAPIERAIIAGDERTGVSIMRLTAGLDSGPVCLTAAEPIAPEDTYGSLAVRLQEAGGELLVRALDLIASGAPPAFIEQNEEGVTYAEKILPEDRLLDPARTAAELERVVRALYPHIGARVALAGGELLGVRRACVAAAQTPGEALETSRGALAAVGSPPTRLLYGASDRALELLEVQPPGARAMDAEAYLRGHGQKLSRG
;
A
#
# COMPACT_ATOMS: atom_id res chain seq x y z
N MET A 1 -2.45 -2.73 -28.89
CA MET A 1 -3.91 -2.72 -28.55
C MET A 1 -4.30 -1.32 -28.08
N ARG A 2 -5.56 -0.95 -28.27
CA ARG A 2 -6.13 0.30 -27.72
C ARG A 2 -6.60 0.05 -26.29
N THR A 3 -6.02 0.73 -25.32
CA THR A 3 -6.36 0.54 -23.91
C THR A 3 -6.97 1.79 -23.30
N VAL A 4 -7.73 1.61 -22.23
CA VAL A 4 -8.15 2.64 -21.27
C VAL A 4 -7.60 2.25 -19.90
N PHE A 5 -7.06 3.19 -19.14
CA PHE A 5 -6.47 2.93 -17.84
C PHE A 5 -7.27 3.60 -16.72
N LEU A 6 -7.64 2.84 -15.71
CA LEU A 6 -8.31 3.30 -14.49
C LEU A 6 -7.38 3.14 -13.29
N GLY A 7 -6.96 4.25 -12.69
CA GLY A 7 -6.03 4.22 -11.56
C GLY A 7 -6.03 5.52 -10.76
N THR A 8 -5.46 5.51 -9.55
CA THR A 8 -5.47 6.69 -8.68
C THR A 8 -4.16 6.91 -7.93
N SER A 9 -3.59 5.84 -7.33
CA SER A 9 -2.46 5.89 -6.40
C SER A 9 -1.09 6.09 -7.08
N GLU A 10 -0.03 6.34 -6.28
CA GLU A 10 1.37 6.32 -6.75
C GLU A 10 1.72 4.98 -7.39
N PHE A 11 1.25 3.88 -6.79
CA PHE A 11 1.42 2.55 -7.35
C PHE A 11 0.87 2.45 -8.77
N ALA A 12 -0.36 2.93 -8.99
CA ALA A 12 -0.99 2.93 -10.31
C ALA A 12 -0.30 3.91 -11.29
N ALA A 13 0.25 5.01 -10.80
CA ALA A 13 0.98 5.97 -11.65
C ALA A 13 2.25 5.37 -12.24
N ALA A 14 3.00 4.58 -11.48
CA ALA A 14 4.17 3.86 -11.97
C ALA A 14 3.79 2.80 -13.04
N VAL A 15 2.69 2.07 -12.81
CA VAL A 15 2.16 1.11 -13.79
C VAL A 15 1.70 1.81 -15.08
N LEU A 16 1.04 2.97 -14.95
CA LEU A 16 0.65 3.80 -16.11
C LEU A 16 1.88 4.22 -16.93
N GLU A 17 2.99 4.62 -16.30
CA GLU A 17 4.23 4.97 -17.02
C GLU A 17 4.75 3.79 -17.84
N ARG A 18 4.80 2.61 -17.23
CA ARG A 18 5.25 1.39 -17.91
C ARG A 18 4.35 1.08 -19.11
N LEU A 19 3.04 1.17 -18.92
CA LEU A 19 2.07 0.93 -20.00
C LEU A 19 2.16 2.00 -21.10
N ALA A 20 2.38 3.26 -20.75
CA ALA A 20 2.48 4.37 -21.70
C ALA A 20 3.71 4.29 -22.62
N THR A 21 4.77 3.57 -22.21
CA THR A 21 5.98 3.33 -23.00
C THR A 21 5.93 2.05 -23.84
N SER A 22 4.84 1.28 -23.74
CA SER A 22 4.60 0.05 -24.51
C SER A 22 3.74 0.32 -25.74
N ASP A 23 3.55 -0.74 -26.56
CA ASP A 23 2.63 -0.71 -27.72
C ASP A 23 1.13 -0.65 -27.32
N HIS A 24 0.87 -0.62 -26.00
CA HIS A 24 -0.47 -0.58 -25.41
C HIS A 24 -0.75 0.76 -24.70
N ARG A 25 -0.14 1.84 -25.15
CA ARG A 25 -0.33 3.19 -24.60
C ARG A 25 -1.82 3.51 -24.47
N PRO A 26 -2.30 3.92 -23.27
CA PRO A 26 -3.72 4.24 -23.08
C PRO A 26 -4.18 5.43 -23.93
N ALA A 27 -5.34 5.28 -24.56
CA ALA A 27 -6.01 6.36 -25.28
C ALA A 27 -6.75 7.31 -24.30
N LEU A 28 -7.13 6.80 -23.13
CA LEU A 28 -7.82 7.54 -22.07
C LEU A 28 -7.37 7.01 -20.72
N VAL A 29 -7.16 7.93 -19.78
CA VAL A 29 -6.94 7.64 -18.36
C VAL A 29 -8.12 8.16 -17.56
N LEU A 30 -8.66 7.35 -16.65
CA LEU A 30 -9.62 7.78 -15.65
C LEU A 30 -8.99 7.68 -14.26
N SER A 31 -9.12 8.76 -13.47
CA SER A 31 -8.66 8.83 -12.09
C SER A 31 -9.74 9.40 -11.19
N ARG A 32 -9.56 9.29 -9.87
CA ARG A 32 -10.44 9.97 -8.92
C ARG A 32 -10.28 11.49 -9.04
N PRO A 33 -11.30 12.29 -8.67
CA PRO A 33 -11.21 13.73 -8.61
C PRO A 33 -10.13 14.23 -7.65
N ASP A 34 -9.69 15.46 -7.85
CA ASP A 34 -8.82 16.18 -6.95
C ASP A 34 -9.39 16.23 -5.54
N ARG A 35 -8.54 16.06 -4.54
CA ARG A 35 -8.94 16.05 -3.13
C ARG A 35 -8.06 16.98 -2.30
N PRO A 36 -8.61 17.58 -1.23
CA PRO A 36 -7.82 18.36 -0.29
C PRO A 36 -6.71 17.52 0.34
N ARG A 37 -5.44 17.96 0.20
CA ARG A 37 -4.24 17.25 0.67
C ARG A 37 -3.40 18.15 1.58
N GLY A 38 -2.71 17.54 2.55
CA GLY A 38 -1.80 18.25 3.46
C GLY A 38 -2.49 19.16 4.49
N ARG A 39 -1.67 19.82 5.33
CA ARG A 39 -2.16 20.70 6.41
C ARG A 39 -2.98 21.89 5.92
N GLY A 40 -2.66 22.40 4.73
CA GLY A 40 -3.37 23.54 4.12
C GLY A 40 -4.64 23.15 3.36
N ARG A 41 -5.02 21.86 3.32
CA ARG A 41 -6.18 21.34 2.57
C ARG A 41 -6.29 21.88 1.14
N ARG A 42 -5.16 22.11 0.48
CA ARG A 42 -5.13 22.50 -0.94
C ARG A 42 -5.60 21.35 -1.80
N LEU A 43 -6.40 21.64 -2.80
CA LEU A 43 -6.77 20.67 -3.82
C LEU A 43 -5.49 20.19 -4.51
N ALA A 44 -5.32 18.89 -4.58
CA ALA A 44 -4.21 18.25 -5.27
C ALA A 44 -4.76 17.13 -6.15
N ALA A 45 -4.22 17.03 -7.35
CA ALA A 45 -4.54 15.97 -8.27
C ALA A 45 -4.03 14.61 -7.71
N PRO A 46 -4.73 13.51 -8.00
CA PRO A 46 -4.20 12.17 -7.75
C PRO A 46 -2.94 11.92 -8.60
N PRO A 47 -2.00 11.07 -8.11
CA PRO A 47 -0.75 10.77 -8.82
C PRO A 47 -0.96 10.32 -10.27
N VAL A 48 -1.97 9.49 -10.53
CA VAL A 48 -2.31 9.05 -11.90
C VAL A 48 -2.75 10.23 -12.77
N ALA A 49 -3.50 11.20 -12.23
CA ALA A 49 -3.94 12.37 -12.99
C ALA A 49 -2.75 13.28 -13.35
N GLU A 50 -1.85 13.53 -12.41
CA GLU A 50 -0.60 14.27 -12.64
C GLU A 50 0.25 13.58 -13.72
N ARG A 51 0.38 12.26 -13.62
CA ARG A 51 1.16 11.45 -14.56
C ARG A 51 0.53 11.42 -15.95
N ALA A 52 -0.78 11.27 -16.06
CA ALA A 52 -1.50 11.32 -17.35
C ALA A 52 -1.29 12.67 -18.05
N GLY A 53 -1.34 13.78 -17.29
CA GLY A 53 -1.05 15.11 -17.80
C GLY A 53 0.40 15.24 -18.30
N ALA A 54 1.38 14.77 -17.53
CA ALA A 54 2.79 14.79 -17.94
C ALA A 54 3.09 13.95 -19.19
N LEU A 55 2.36 12.85 -19.37
CA LEU A 55 2.46 11.97 -20.53
C LEU A 55 1.64 12.46 -21.73
N GLY A 56 0.84 13.52 -21.60
CA GLY A 56 -0.04 14.00 -22.67
C GLY A 56 -1.15 13.01 -23.05
N ILE A 57 -1.63 12.21 -22.09
CA ILE A 57 -2.72 11.25 -22.30
C ILE A 57 -4.04 11.92 -21.88
N ALA A 58 -5.10 11.72 -22.67
CA ALA A 58 -6.43 12.24 -22.34
C ALA A 58 -6.87 11.76 -20.95
N LEU A 59 -7.30 12.71 -20.09
CA LEU A 59 -7.67 12.46 -18.70
C LEU A 59 -9.18 12.71 -18.47
N GLY A 60 -9.78 11.86 -17.64
CA GLY A 60 -11.08 12.07 -17.02
C GLY A 60 -11.02 11.85 -15.52
N GLN A 61 -11.74 12.67 -14.77
CA GLN A 61 -11.80 12.57 -13.30
C GLN A 61 -13.26 12.57 -12.82
N PRO A 62 -14.06 11.55 -13.18
CA PRO A 62 -15.45 11.47 -12.78
C PRO A 62 -15.59 11.21 -11.29
N GLU A 63 -16.59 11.80 -10.64
CA GLU A 63 -16.94 11.45 -9.25
C GLU A 63 -17.41 9.99 -9.15
N ARG A 64 -18.13 9.51 -10.17
CA ARG A 64 -18.66 8.16 -10.24
C ARG A 64 -18.38 7.55 -11.61
N VAL A 65 -17.58 6.49 -11.65
CA VAL A 65 -17.14 5.84 -12.89
C VAL A 65 -18.28 5.11 -13.63
N ASN A 66 -19.33 4.70 -12.92
CA ASN A 66 -20.43 3.94 -13.48
C ASN A 66 -21.56 4.82 -14.07
N GLU A 67 -21.38 6.14 -14.12
CA GLU A 67 -22.38 7.02 -14.74
C GLU A 67 -22.43 6.84 -16.26
N PRO A 68 -23.63 6.91 -16.87
CA PRO A 68 -23.80 6.62 -18.30
C PRO A 68 -22.87 7.40 -19.22
N HIS A 69 -22.66 8.70 -18.97
CA HIS A 69 -21.76 9.53 -19.77
C HIS A 69 -20.29 9.12 -19.66
N VAL A 70 -19.86 8.53 -18.54
CA VAL A 70 -18.50 8.00 -18.35
C VAL A 70 -18.34 6.70 -19.11
N VAL A 71 -19.31 5.81 -18.98
CA VAL A 71 -19.34 4.54 -19.73
C VAL A 71 -19.33 4.81 -21.25
N GLU A 72 -20.14 5.76 -21.72
CA GLU A 72 -20.15 6.19 -23.10
C GLU A 72 -18.80 6.77 -23.55
N ARG A 73 -18.17 7.59 -22.73
CA ARG A 73 -16.83 8.14 -23.01
C ARG A 73 -15.78 7.05 -23.17
N ILE A 74 -15.82 6.01 -22.32
CA ILE A 74 -14.95 4.83 -22.46
C ILE A 74 -15.27 4.12 -23.79
N ALA A 75 -16.54 3.86 -24.08
CA ALA A 75 -16.98 3.17 -25.30
C ALA A 75 -16.57 3.93 -26.58
N GLN A 76 -16.61 5.27 -26.56
CA GLN A 76 -16.16 6.11 -27.69
C GLN A 76 -14.69 5.92 -28.04
N THR A 77 -13.84 5.54 -27.05
CA THR A 77 -12.45 5.20 -27.33
C THR A 77 -12.30 3.85 -28.03
N ARG A 78 -13.36 3.04 -28.06
CA ARG A 78 -13.37 1.67 -28.59
C ARG A 78 -12.19 0.85 -28.07
N PRO A 79 -12.05 0.70 -26.72
CA PRO A 79 -10.93 -0.02 -26.16
C PRO A 79 -11.05 -1.53 -26.43
N ASP A 80 -9.91 -2.16 -26.71
CA ASP A 80 -9.83 -3.62 -26.73
C ASP A 80 -9.83 -4.17 -25.28
N VAL A 81 -9.19 -3.44 -24.36
CA VAL A 81 -9.10 -3.78 -22.93
C VAL A 81 -9.16 -2.52 -22.08
N VAL A 82 -9.86 -2.60 -20.97
CA VAL A 82 -9.82 -1.60 -19.88
C VAL A 82 -8.92 -2.14 -18.75
N VAL A 83 -7.83 -1.46 -18.48
CA VAL A 83 -6.89 -1.82 -17.41
C VAL A 83 -7.27 -1.11 -16.12
N VAL A 84 -7.34 -1.84 -15.04
CA VAL A 84 -7.62 -1.31 -13.69
C VAL A 84 -6.42 -1.57 -12.79
N CYS A 85 -5.98 -0.56 -12.04
CA CYS A 85 -4.91 -0.68 -11.06
C CYS A 85 -5.12 0.33 -9.93
N ALA A 86 -5.34 -0.14 -8.71
CA ALA A 86 -5.52 0.70 -7.52
C ALA A 86 -6.41 1.94 -7.76
N PHE A 87 -7.56 1.74 -8.39
CA PHE A 87 -8.49 2.80 -8.81
C PHE A 87 -9.26 3.41 -7.64
N GLY A 88 -9.60 2.60 -6.63
CA GLY A 88 -10.26 3.07 -5.41
C GLY A 88 -11.75 3.44 -5.59
N ALA A 89 -12.40 2.90 -6.62
CA ALA A 89 -13.84 2.98 -6.82
C ALA A 89 -14.37 1.65 -7.32
N LEU A 90 -15.58 1.30 -6.89
CA LEU A 90 -16.24 0.08 -7.31
C LEU A 90 -16.75 0.21 -8.76
N ILE A 91 -16.31 -0.70 -9.61
CA ILE A 91 -16.80 -0.84 -11.00
C ILE A 91 -17.99 -1.80 -10.97
N LYS A 92 -19.09 -1.37 -11.58
CA LYS A 92 -20.36 -2.10 -11.63
C LYS A 92 -20.88 -2.15 -13.06
N GLU A 93 -22.01 -2.84 -13.24
CA GLU A 93 -22.78 -2.75 -14.47
C GLU A 93 -23.24 -1.32 -14.77
N PRO A 94 -23.31 -0.90 -16.03
CA PRO A 94 -23.02 -1.70 -17.23
C PRO A 94 -21.53 -1.75 -17.63
N LEU A 95 -20.64 -1.03 -16.97
CA LEU A 95 -19.23 -0.96 -17.34
C LEU A 95 -18.53 -2.32 -17.26
N LEU A 96 -18.93 -3.13 -16.26
CA LEU A 96 -18.31 -4.43 -16.00
C LEU A 96 -18.53 -5.44 -17.15
N SER A 97 -19.71 -5.42 -17.77
CA SER A 97 -20.05 -6.32 -18.91
C SER A 97 -19.78 -5.70 -20.28
N ALA A 98 -19.61 -4.36 -20.35
CA ALA A 98 -19.44 -3.66 -21.62
C ALA A 98 -18.04 -3.86 -22.24
N HIS A 99 -17.03 -4.20 -21.44
CA HIS A 99 -15.65 -4.30 -21.88
C HIS A 99 -14.92 -5.47 -21.21
N GLU A 100 -13.84 -5.94 -21.83
CA GLU A 100 -12.85 -6.78 -21.15
C GLU A 100 -12.07 -5.92 -20.16
N LEU A 101 -12.19 -6.22 -18.86
CA LEU A 101 -11.48 -5.50 -17.80
C LEU A 101 -10.43 -6.38 -17.17
N LEU A 102 -9.17 -5.94 -17.23
CA LEU A 102 -8.04 -6.57 -16.53
C LEU A 102 -7.65 -5.75 -15.32
N ASN A 103 -7.60 -6.38 -14.17
CA ASN A 103 -7.09 -5.77 -12.94
C ASN A 103 -5.69 -6.32 -12.61
N MET A 104 -4.77 -5.40 -12.35
CA MET A 104 -3.46 -5.72 -11.79
C MET A 104 -3.54 -5.59 -10.26
N HIS A 105 -3.50 -6.73 -9.59
CA HIS A 105 -3.64 -6.82 -8.14
C HIS A 105 -2.30 -7.19 -7.48
N PRO A 106 -1.79 -6.42 -6.49
CA PRO A 106 -0.49 -6.63 -5.90
C PRO A 106 -0.52 -7.69 -4.77
N SER A 107 -0.96 -8.89 -5.11
CA SER A 107 -0.83 -10.12 -4.32
C SER A 107 -0.83 -11.36 -5.19
N LEU A 108 -0.44 -12.50 -4.62
CA LEU A 108 -0.64 -13.83 -5.21
C LEU A 108 -2.04 -14.31 -4.86
N LEU A 109 -3.03 -13.95 -5.70
CA LEU A 109 -4.41 -14.39 -5.53
C LEU A 109 -4.51 -15.92 -5.51
N PRO A 110 -5.38 -16.50 -4.66
CA PRO A 110 -6.51 -15.88 -3.94
C PRO A 110 -6.16 -15.23 -2.59
N ARG A 111 -4.87 -15.19 -2.21
CA ARG A 111 -4.45 -14.54 -0.98
C ARG A 111 -4.49 -13.02 -1.11
N TRP A 112 -5.00 -12.36 -0.09
CA TRP A 112 -5.09 -10.90 0.03
C TRP A 112 -5.97 -10.21 -1.03
N ARG A 113 -7.19 -10.74 -1.27
CA ARG A 113 -8.23 -10.00 -2.00
C ARG A 113 -8.57 -8.72 -1.23
N GLY A 114 -8.66 -7.56 -1.90
CA GLY A 114 -9.11 -6.31 -1.28
C GLY A 114 -8.13 -5.14 -1.36
N ALA A 115 -8.25 -4.19 -0.42
CA ALA A 115 -7.76 -2.83 -0.59
C ALA A 115 -6.29 -2.59 -0.18
N ALA A 116 -5.70 -3.42 0.69
CA ALA A 116 -4.38 -3.20 1.29
C ALA A 116 -3.49 -4.48 1.27
N PRO A 117 -3.34 -5.17 0.11
CA PRO A 117 -2.66 -6.46 0.04
C PRO A 117 -1.19 -6.40 0.44
N ILE A 118 -0.47 -5.33 0.10
CA ILE A 118 0.96 -5.18 0.41
C ILE A 118 1.16 -5.01 1.92
N GLU A 119 0.38 -4.11 2.53
CA GLU A 119 0.44 -3.86 3.97
C GLU A 119 0.08 -5.12 4.76
N ARG A 120 -1.00 -5.81 4.38
CA ARG A 120 -1.46 -7.01 5.09
C ARG A 120 -0.48 -8.17 4.96
N ALA A 121 0.19 -8.34 3.82
CA ALA A 121 1.22 -9.36 3.65
C ALA A 121 2.41 -9.12 4.60
N ILE A 122 2.91 -7.87 4.70
CA ILE A 122 4.01 -7.53 5.63
C ILE A 122 3.55 -7.71 7.09
N ILE A 123 2.35 -7.22 7.46
CA ILE A 123 1.82 -7.36 8.84
C ILE A 123 1.68 -8.82 9.24
N ALA A 124 1.22 -9.67 8.33
CA ALA A 124 1.09 -11.11 8.57
C ALA A 124 2.43 -11.81 8.72
N GLY A 125 3.51 -11.23 8.22
CA GLY A 125 4.84 -11.84 8.20
C GLY A 125 4.98 -12.86 7.08
N ASP A 126 4.31 -12.66 5.96
CA ASP A 126 4.47 -13.49 4.78
C ASP A 126 5.91 -13.39 4.26
N GLU A 127 6.50 -14.51 3.88
CA GLU A 127 7.84 -14.55 3.28
C GLU A 127 7.80 -14.19 1.78
N ARG A 128 6.63 -14.28 1.16
CA ARG A 128 6.43 -14.04 -0.28
C ARG A 128 5.08 -13.39 -0.52
N THR A 129 5.05 -12.51 -1.49
CA THR A 129 3.84 -11.95 -2.10
C THR A 129 4.02 -11.96 -3.63
N GLY A 130 3.36 -11.09 -4.34
CA GLY A 130 3.52 -10.97 -5.78
C GLY A 130 2.48 -10.09 -6.43
N VAL A 131 2.29 -10.32 -7.72
CA VAL A 131 1.29 -9.62 -8.54
C VAL A 131 0.49 -10.63 -9.31
N SER A 132 -0.81 -10.38 -9.46
CA SER A 132 -1.70 -11.18 -10.30
C SER A 132 -2.39 -10.27 -11.31
N ILE A 133 -2.43 -10.71 -12.58
CA ILE A 133 -3.29 -10.13 -13.61
C ILE A 133 -4.55 -10.98 -13.69
N MET A 134 -5.69 -10.37 -13.42
CA MET A 134 -6.96 -11.06 -13.34
C MET A 134 -8.03 -10.34 -14.16
N ARG A 135 -9.07 -11.07 -14.62
CA ARG A 135 -10.28 -10.46 -15.14
C ARG A 135 -11.10 -9.90 -13.99
N LEU A 136 -11.60 -8.68 -14.16
CA LEU A 136 -12.45 -8.06 -13.14
C LEU A 136 -13.87 -8.68 -13.23
N THR A 137 -14.44 -9.02 -12.08
CA THR A 137 -15.80 -9.55 -11.94
C THR A 137 -16.55 -8.74 -10.88
N ALA A 138 -17.83 -9.07 -10.64
CA ALA A 138 -18.63 -8.41 -9.61
C ALA A 138 -18.14 -8.70 -8.18
N GLY A 139 -17.44 -9.82 -7.97
CA GLY A 139 -16.87 -10.19 -6.67
C GLY A 139 -15.57 -9.44 -6.40
N LEU A 140 -15.26 -9.22 -5.11
CA LEU A 140 -14.05 -8.51 -4.70
C LEU A 140 -12.81 -9.34 -5.03
N ASP A 141 -12.05 -8.90 -6.04
CA ASP A 141 -10.81 -9.50 -6.54
C ASP A 141 -10.86 -11.04 -6.68
N SER A 142 -12.03 -11.58 -7.04
CA SER A 142 -12.32 -13.01 -7.11
C SER A 142 -12.35 -13.57 -8.54
N GLY A 143 -12.16 -12.72 -9.55
CA GLY A 143 -12.19 -13.16 -10.96
C GLY A 143 -11.00 -14.02 -11.34
N PRO A 144 -11.08 -14.71 -12.50
CA PRO A 144 -10.04 -15.63 -12.94
C PRO A 144 -8.71 -14.92 -13.21
N VAL A 145 -7.61 -15.58 -12.85
CA VAL A 145 -6.24 -15.07 -12.97
C VAL A 145 -5.59 -15.65 -14.22
N CYS A 146 -4.89 -14.81 -14.99
CA CYS A 146 -4.20 -15.29 -16.18
C CYS A 146 -2.68 -15.35 -16.03
N LEU A 147 -2.07 -14.43 -15.31
CA LEU A 147 -0.63 -14.41 -15.06
C LEU A 147 -0.34 -14.00 -13.62
N THR A 148 0.73 -14.57 -13.05
CA THR A 148 1.24 -14.19 -11.74
C THR A 148 2.76 -14.04 -11.76
N ALA A 149 3.29 -13.15 -10.92
CA ALA A 149 4.71 -13.04 -10.63
C ALA A 149 4.90 -13.00 -9.11
N ALA A 150 5.72 -13.91 -8.58
CA ALA A 150 6.02 -13.97 -7.16
C ALA A 150 7.20 -13.07 -6.80
N GLU A 151 7.13 -12.44 -5.64
CA GLU A 151 8.15 -11.55 -5.10
C GLU A 151 8.44 -11.90 -3.63
N PRO A 152 9.71 -12.10 -3.22
CA PRO A 152 10.05 -12.29 -1.82
C PRO A 152 9.83 -11.02 -1.01
N ILE A 153 9.46 -11.19 0.26
CA ILE A 153 9.43 -10.11 1.25
C ILE A 153 10.66 -10.25 2.13
N ALA A 154 11.63 -9.36 1.99
CA ALA A 154 12.81 -9.35 2.83
C ALA A 154 12.47 -8.91 4.29
N PRO A 155 13.24 -9.36 5.29
CA PRO A 155 13.00 -9.01 6.69
C PRO A 155 12.94 -7.51 6.96
N GLU A 156 13.68 -6.71 6.21
CA GLU A 156 13.74 -5.25 6.33
C GLU A 156 12.79 -4.50 5.38
N ASP A 157 12.05 -5.21 4.53
CA ASP A 157 11.15 -4.56 3.59
C ASP A 157 10.08 -3.72 4.30
N THR A 158 9.91 -2.53 3.79
CA THR A 158 8.78 -1.66 4.09
C THR A 158 7.75 -1.73 2.95
N TYR A 159 6.55 -1.20 3.19
CA TYR A 159 5.62 -0.96 2.08
C TYR A 159 6.30 -0.24 0.91
N GLY A 160 7.09 0.81 1.21
CA GLY A 160 7.75 1.61 0.17
C GLY A 160 8.70 0.80 -0.70
N SER A 161 9.60 0.00 -0.10
CA SER A 161 10.57 -0.82 -0.85
C SER A 161 9.90 -1.95 -1.64
N LEU A 162 8.95 -2.66 -1.02
CA LEU A 162 8.24 -3.77 -1.65
C LEU A 162 7.33 -3.28 -2.78
N ALA A 163 6.61 -2.15 -2.59
CA ALA A 163 5.73 -1.59 -3.61
C ALA A 163 6.46 -1.23 -4.90
N VAL A 164 7.70 -0.73 -4.83
CA VAL A 164 8.51 -0.44 -6.02
C VAL A 164 8.76 -1.70 -6.84
N ARG A 165 9.19 -2.80 -6.21
CA ARG A 165 9.42 -4.07 -6.93
C ARG A 165 8.13 -4.65 -7.50
N LEU A 166 7.03 -4.57 -6.75
CA LEU A 166 5.72 -5.03 -7.23
C LEU A 166 5.16 -4.17 -8.38
N GLN A 167 5.45 -2.87 -8.41
CA GLN A 167 5.09 -1.98 -9.53
C GLN A 167 5.83 -2.38 -10.81
N GLU A 168 7.13 -2.64 -10.71
CA GLU A 168 7.96 -3.06 -11.83
C GLU A 168 7.50 -4.42 -12.35
N ALA A 169 7.45 -5.44 -11.49
CA ALA A 169 7.02 -6.79 -11.86
C ALA A 169 5.61 -6.81 -12.43
N GLY A 170 4.68 -6.04 -11.81
CA GLY A 170 3.30 -5.96 -12.26
C GLY A 170 3.12 -5.23 -13.57
N GLY A 171 3.87 -4.14 -13.79
CA GLY A 171 3.88 -3.42 -15.06
C GLY A 171 4.38 -4.29 -16.21
N GLU A 172 5.43 -5.06 -16.00
CA GLU A 172 5.95 -6.03 -16.99
C GLU A 172 4.96 -7.15 -17.27
N LEU A 173 4.38 -7.70 -16.21
CA LEU A 173 3.40 -8.76 -16.30
C LEU A 173 2.13 -8.32 -17.05
N LEU A 174 1.68 -7.08 -16.80
CA LEU A 174 0.54 -6.48 -17.50
C LEU A 174 0.82 -6.31 -18.99
N VAL A 175 1.97 -5.74 -19.35
CA VAL A 175 2.37 -5.59 -20.77
C VAL A 175 2.42 -6.95 -21.44
N ARG A 176 3.03 -7.96 -20.81
CA ARG A 176 3.07 -9.34 -21.33
C ARG A 176 1.67 -9.92 -21.54
N ALA A 177 0.73 -9.71 -20.61
CA ALA A 177 -0.65 -10.16 -20.77
C ALA A 177 -1.32 -9.52 -22.00
N LEU A 178 -1.13 -8.22 -22.19
CA LEU A 178 -1.65 -7.47 -23.32
C LEU A 178 -1.00 -7.89 -24.65
N ASP A 179 0.30 -8.15 -24.67
CA ASP A 179 1.02 -8.68 -25.85
C ASP A 179 0.43 -10.04 -26.31
N LEU A 180 0.20 -10.95 -25.37
CA LEU A 180 -0.41 -12.25 -25.64
C LEU A 180 -1.83 -12.11 -26.20
N ILE A 181 -2.64 -11.22 -25.62
CA ILE A 181 -3.99 -10.95 -26.14
C ILE A 181 -3.92 -10.34 -27.54
N ALA A 182 -3.01 -9.38 -27.76
CA ALA A 182 -2.84 -8.68 -29.04
C ALA A 182 -2.39 -9.62 -30.16
N SER A 183 -1.59 -10.64 -29.84
CA SER A 183 -1.10 -11.65 -30.81
C SER A 183 -2.15 -12.67 -31.20
N GLY A 184 -3.35 -12.65 -30.59
CA GLY A 184 -4.39 -13.65 -30.81
C GLY A 184 -4.17 -14.95 -30.05
N ALA A 185 -3.21 -14.99 -29.13
CA ALA A 185 -2.90 -16.13 -28.25
C ALA A 185 -3.10 -15.74 -26.75
N PRO A 186 -4.34 -15.39 -26.34
CA PRO A 186 -4.59 -14.91 -24.98
C PRO A 186 -4.17 -15.97 -23.95
N PRO A 187 -3.62 -15.55 -22.81
CA PRO A 187 -3.28 -16.49 -21.74
C PRO A 187 -4.57 -17.13 -21.19
N ALA A 188 -4.44 -18.36 -20.69
CA ALA A 188 -5.57 -19.03 -20.05
C ALA A 188 -5.94 -18.30 -18.75
N PHE A 189 -7.24 -18.00 -18.60
CA PHE A 189 -7.80 -17.47 -17.36
C PHE A 189 -8.28 -18.63 -16.49
N ILE A 190 -7.69 -18.76 -15.31
CA ILE A 190 -7.94 -19.85 -14.37
C ILE A 190 -8.71 -19.30 -13.20
N GLU A 191 -9.86 -19.94 -12.88
CA GLU A 191 -10.65 -19.58 -11.69
C GLU A 191 -9.81 -19.74 -10.43
N GLN A 192 -9.99 -18.83 -9.50
CA GLN A 192 -9.28 -18.88 -8.24
C GLN A 192 -9.81 -20.02 -7.36
N ASN A 193 -8.91 -20.76 -6.72
CA ASN A 193 -9.32 -21.73 -5.71
C ASN A 193 -9.87 -21.02 -4.48
N GLU A 194 -10.99 -21.49 -3.92
CA GLU A 194 -11.53 -20.98 -2.67
C GLU A 194 -10.67 -21.36 -1.45
N GLU A 195 -9.86 -22.41 -1.55
CA GLU A 195 -8.83 -22.69 -0.56
C GLU A 195 -7.74 -21.62 -0.59
N GLY A 196 -7.40 -21.08 0.59
CA GLY A 196 -6.36 -20.05 0.73
C GLY A 196 -6.84 -18.62 0.50
N VAL A 197 -8.12 -18.39 0.28
CA VAL A 197 -8.69 -17.03 0.24
C VAL A 197 -8.45 -16.32 1.56
N THR A 198 -7.83 -15.14 1.48
CA THR A 198 -7.72 -14.19 2.59
C THR A 198 -8.06 -12.80 2.10
N TYR A 199 -8.46 -11.94 3.04
CA TYR A 199 -8.87 -10.58 2.71
C TYR A 199 -7.90 -9.55 3.27
N ALA A 200 -7.59 -8.56 2.44
CA ALA A 200 -6.76 -7.41 2.75
C ALA A 200 -7.65 -6.17 2.95
N GLU A 201 -8.29 -6.09 4.10
CA GLU A 201 -9.10 -4.95 4.46
C GLU A 201 -8.28 -3.66 4.46
N LYS A 202 -8.95 -2.56 4.12
CA LYS A 202 -8.35 -1.23 4.15
C LYS A 202 -7.75 -0.95 5.54
N ILE A 203 -6.59 -0.29 5.56
CA ILE A 203 -5.96 0.15 6.82
C ILE A 203 -6.80 1.29 7.43
N LEU A 204 -7.31 1.03 8.62
CA LEU A 204 -8.10 1.97 9.40
C LEU A 204 -7.23 2.75 10.42
N PRO A 205 -7.73 3.84 11.01
CA PRO A 205 -6.98 4.59 12.03
C PRO A 205 -6.52 3.74 13.23
N GLU A 206 -7.31 2.75 13.66
CA GLU A 206 -7.01 1.80 14.72
C GLU A 206 -5.87 0.84 14.37
N ASP A 207 -5.76 0.39 13.13
CA ASP A 207 -4.65 -0.46 12.64
C ASP A 207 -3.28 0.23 12.78
N ARG A 208 -3.27 1.54 12.93
CA ARG A 208 -2.06 2.35 13.06
C ARG A 208 -1.52 2.42 14.50
N LEU A 209 -2.35 2.11 15.48
CA LEU A 209 -1.93 2.08 16.87
C LEU A 209 -1.20 0.77 17.15
N LEU A 210 0.01 0.89 17.69
CA LEU A 210 0.78 -0.26 18.12
C LEU A 210 0.13 -0.84 19.40
N ASP A 211 -0.55 -1.98 19.24
CA ASP A 211 -1.20 -2.68 20.35
C ASP A 211 -0.15 -3.42 21.19
N PRO A 212 0.06 -3.03 22.45
CA PRO A 212 1.09 -3.64 23.30
C PRO A 212 0.77 -5.10 23.68
N ALA A 213 -0.40 -5.61 23.37
CA ALA A 213 -0.74 -7.02 23.53
C ALA A 213 -0.06 -7.93 22.48
N ARG A 214 0.46 -7.34 21.39
CA ARG A 214 1.20 -8.05 20.34
C ARG A 214 2.68 -8.15 20.71
N THR A 215 3.38 -9.09 20.06
CA THR A 215 4.84 -9.23 20.21
C THR A 215 5.61 -8.08 19.55
N ALA A 216 6.83 -7.83 19.99
CA ALA A 216 7.68 -6.80 19.40
C ALA A 216 7.93 -7.03 17.90
N ALA A 217 8.06 -8.29 17.48
CA ALA A 217 8.20 -8.65 16.06
C ALA A 217 6.94 -8.33 15.23
N GLU A 218 5.74 -8.56 15.78
CA GLU A 218 4.50 -8.17 15.11
C GLU A 218 4.35 -6.67 15.00
N LEU A 219 4.72 -5.93 16.07
CA LEU A 219 4.67 -4.47 16.07
C LEU A 219 5.68 -3.87 15.07
N GLU A 220 6.86 -4.45 14.97
CA GLU A 220 7.88 -4.06 14.00
C GLU A 220 7.35 -4.22 12.57
N ARG A 221 6.66 -5.34 12.25
CA ARG A 221 6.02 -5.54 10.95
C ARG A 221 4.95 -4.48 10.67
N VAL A 222 4.15 -4.09 11.66
CA VAL A 222 3.17 -3.00 11.50
C VAL A 222 3.86 -1.68 11.14
N VAL A 223 4.97 -1.36 11.80
CA VAL A 223 5.74 -0.13 11.49
C VAL A 223 6.23 -0.16 10.04
N ARG A 224 6.83 -1.26 9.59
CA ARG A 224 7.32 -1.42 8.21
C ARG A 224 6.20 -1.38 7.17
N ALA A 225 5.11 -2.10 7.43
CA ALA A 225 3.96 -2.16 6.53
C ALA A 225 3.30 -0.80 6.29
N LEU A 226 3.36 0.10 7.26
CA LEU A 226 2.74 1.42 7.17
C LEU A 226 3.70 2.53 6.73
N TYR A 227 4.98 2.23 6.55
CA TYR A 227 5.99 3.21 6.11
C TYR A 227 6.21 3.16 4.59
N PRO A 228 6.30 4.31 3.90
CA PRO A 228 6.30 5.69 4.42
C PRO A 228 4.91 6.37 4.43
N HIS A 229 3.90 5.80 3.83
CA HIS A 229 2.69 6.47 3.35
C HIS A 229 1.60 6.70 4.41
N ILE A 230 1.52 5.84 5.45
CA ILE A 230 0.48 5.91 6.50
C ILE A 230 1.11 6.26 7.86
N GLY A 231 2.10 5.48 8.30
CA GLY A 231 2.82 5.60 9.57
C GLY A 231 2.06 5.03 10.77
N ALA A 232 2.78 4.23 11.57
CA ALA A 232 2.30 3.70 12.84
C ALA A 232 2.34 4.78 13.96
N ARG A 233 1.71 4.48 15.11
CA ARG A 233 1.60 5.41 16.25
C ARG A 233 1.62 4.66 17.57
N VAL A 234 2.12 5.32 18.61
CA VAL A 234 1.94 4.92 20.00
C VAL A 234 1.21 6.02 20.76
N ALA A 235 0.35 5.64 21.71
CA ALA A 235 -0.30 6.59 22.58
C ALA A 235 0.66 7.00 23.73
N LEU A 236 0.74 8.31 24.00
CA LEU A 236 1.45 8.86 25.15
C LEU A 236 0.50 8.98 26.35
N ALA A 237 1.07 9.04 27.57
CA ALA A 237 0.30 9.16 28.81
C ALA A 237 -0.69 10.34 28.82
N GLY A 238 -0.42 11.41 28.06
CA GLY A 238 -1.30 12.57 27.90
C GLY A 238 -2.39 12.43 26.83
N GLY A 239 -2.54 11.25 26.20
CA GLY A 239 -3.50 11.01 25.10
C GLY A 239 -3.03 11.50 23.73
N GLU A 240 -1.88 12.14 23.64
CA GLU A 240 -1.25 12.48 22.36
C GLU A 240 -0.72 11.22 21.65
N LEU A 241 -0.61 11.30 20.33
CA LEU A 241 -0.09 10.20 19.52
C LEU A 241 1.30 10.54 18.97
N LEU A 242 2.31 9.76 19.37
CA LEU A 242 3.65 9.83 18.79
C LEU A 242 3.69 8.94 17.54
N GLY A 243 4.02 9.51 16.39
CA GLY A 243 4.24 8.76 15.16
C GLY A 243 5.50 7.91 15.28
N VAL A 244 5.46 6.67 14.78
CA VAL A 244 6.60 5.76 14.69
C VAL A 244 6.88 5.51 13.22
N ARG A 245 8.10 5.84 12.79
CA ARG A 245 8.54 5.73 11.40
C ARG A 245 9.45 4.53 11.17
N ARG A 246 10.34 4.27 12.14
CA ARG A 246 11.25 3.13 12.11
C ARG A 246 11.36 2.54 13.51
N ALA A 247 11.42 1.23 13.59
CA ALA A 247 11.58 0.49 14.81
C ALA A 247 12.31 -0.83 14.54
N CYS A 248 12.86 -1.44 15.58
CA CYS A 248 13.37 -2.80 15.53
C CYS A 248 13.05 -3.52 16.85
N VAL A 249 13.11 -4.84 16.86
CA VAL A 249 13.02 -5.63 18.08
C VAL A 249 14.25 -5.29 18.94
N ALA A 250 14.01 -4.84 20.17
CA ALA A 250 15.11 -4.43 21.06
C ALA A 250 16.04 -5.61 21.38
N ALA A 251 17.33 -5.35 21.27
CA ALA A 251 18.40 -6.26 21.70
C ALA A 251 19.22 -5.62 22.80
N ALA A 252 19.72 -6.43 23.77
CA ALA A 252 20.66 -5.95 24.77
C ALA A 252 21.95 -5.51 24.08
N GLN A 253 22.44 -4.31 24.43
CA GLN A 253 23.71 -3.80 23.93
C GLN A 253 24.88 -4.25 24.82
N THR A 254 24.60 -4.51 26.11
CA THR A 254 25.57 -5.02 27.07
C THR A 254 24.97 -6.19 27.84
N PRO A 255 25.81 -7.16 28.27
CA PRO A 255 25.36 -8.22 29.17
C PRO A 255 24.74 -7.64 30.45
N GLY A 256 23.52 -8.09 30.79
CA GLY A 256 22.80 -7.62 32.00
C GLY A 256 22.01 -6.33 31.80
N GLU A 257 21.96 -5.74 30.58
CA GLU A 257 21.08 -4.62 30.30
C GLU A 257 19.61 -5.06 30.43
N ALA A 258 18.88 -4.42 31.32
CA ALA A 258 17.44 -4.63 31.45
C ALA A 258 16.71 -3.89 30.33
N LEU A 259 16.10 -4.64 29.42
CA LEU A 259 15.26 -4.12 28.34
C LEU A 259 13.76 -4.19 28.70
N GLU A 260 13.48 -4.40 29.99
CA GLU A 260 12.12 -4.50 30.48
C GLU A 260 11.49 -3.11 30.53
N THR A 261 10.35 -2.97 29.87
CA THR A 261 9.47 -1.83 30.00
C THR A 261 8.05 -2.33 30.17
N SER A 262 7.26 -1.66 30.97
CA SER A 262 5.86 -2.05 31.18
C SER A 262 5.12 -2.05 29.86
N ARG A 263 4.24 -3.03 29.67
CA ARG A 263 3.43 -3.17 28.46
C ARG A 263 2.70 -1.85 28.14
N GLY A 264 2.89 -1.35 26.91
CA GLY A 264 2.30 -0.11 26.45
C GLY A 264 2.99 1.17 26.95
N ALA A 265 4.01 1.05 27.80
CA ALA A 265 4.78 2.20 28.26
C ALA A 265 5.95 2.51 27.33
N LEU A 266 6.34 3.79 27.31
CA LEU A 266 7.60 4.25 26.72
C LEU A 266 8.65 4.40 27.83
N ALA A 267 9.85 3.91 27.59
CA ALA A 267 10.99 4.05 28.47
C ALA A 267 12.19 4.65 27.73
N ALA A 268 12.90 5.57 28.41
CA ALA A 268 14.15 6.13 27.94
C ALA A 268 15.30 5.39 28.63
N VAL A 269 16.18 4.75 27.87
CA VAL A 269 17.29 3.92 28.39
C VAL A 269 18.62 4.53 28.02
N GLY A 270 19.57 4.41 28.96
CA GLY A 270 20.91 4.99 28.87
C GLY A 270 21.10 6.19 29.80
N SER A 271 22.36 6.59 30.04
CA SER A 271 22.72 7.76 30.85
C SER A 271 23.90 8.52 30.19
N PRO A 272 23.60 9.60 29.41
CA PRO A 272 22.27 10.15 29.06
C PRO A 272 21.43 9.18 28.23
N PRO A 273 20.07 9.32 28.22
CA PRO A 273 19.22 8.40 27.49
C PRO A 273 19.42 8.54 25.97
N THR A 274 19.70 7.42 25.32
CA THR A 274 19.93 7.34 23.87
C THR A 274 18.95 6.42 23.15
N ARG A 275 18.28 5.53 23.89
CA ARG A 275 17.32 4.56 23.34
C ARG A 275 15.90 4.82 23.84
N LEU A 276 14.93 4.74 22.95
CA LEU A 276 13.50 4.86 23.25
C LEU A 276 12.84 3.50 23.05
N LEU A 277 12.36 2.90 24.12
CA LEU A 277 11.75 1.58 24.12
C LEU A 277 10.23 1.69 24.33
N TYR A 278 9.48 0.79 23.67
CA TYR A 278 8.04 0.60 23.85
C TYR A 278 7.77 -0.84 24.27
N GLY A 279 7.03 -1.04 25.37
CA GLY A 279 6.74 -2.35 25.92
C GLY A 279 5.70 -3.11 25.10
N ALA A 280 6.10 -4.24 24.53
CA ALA A 280 5.22 -5.21 23.87
C ALA A 280 4.91 -6.41 24.78
N SER A 281 4.26 -7.46 24.26
CA SER A 281 3.82 -8.59 25.09
C SER A 281 4.97 -9.51 25.52
N ASP A 282 6.03 -9.60 24.75
CA ASP A 282 7.17 -10.51 24.96
C ASP A 282 8.46 -9.80 25.32
N ARG A 283 8.71 -8.63 24.72
CA ARG A 283 9.91 -7.82 24.92
C ARG A 283 9.69 -6.40 24.45
N ALA A 284 10.68 -5.52 24.57
CA ALA A 284 10.57 -4.16 24.08
C ALA A 284 10.74 -4.07 22.55
N LEU A 285 10.03 -3.12 21.95
CA LEU A 285 10.27 -2.59 20.61
C LEU A 285 11.12 -1.31 20.75
N GLU A 286 12.26 -1.22 20.10
CA GLU A 286 13.06 -0.02 20.05
C GLU A 286 12.59 0.90 18.93
N LEU A 287 12.19 2.12 19.28
CA LEU A 287 11.77 3.13 18.32
C LEU A 287 13.00 3.89 17.85
N LEU A 288 13.30 3.82 16.55
CA LEU A 288 14.51 4.41 15.96
C LEU A 288 14.25 5.82 15.40
N GLU A 289 13.09 5.99 14.76
CA GLU A 289 12.65 7.26 14.18
C GLU A 289 11.20 7.53 14.56
N VAL A 290 10.95 8.70 15.14
CA VAL A 290 9.64 9.10 15.64
C VAL A 290 9.20 10.45 15.10
N GLN A 291 7.91 10.73 15.17
CA GLN A 291 7.32 11.99 14.73
C GLN A 291 6.38 12.53 15.79
N PRO A 292 6.81 13.51 16.59
CA PRO A 292 5.93 14.20 17.55
C PRO A 292 4.75 14.90 16.86
N PRO A 293 3.62 15.10 17.56
CA PRO A 293 2.49 15.83 17.02
C PRO A 293 2.91 17.19 16.48
N GLY A 294 2.56 17.47 15.23
CA GLY A 294 2.86 18.76 14.62
C GLY A 294 4.30 18.98 14.17
N ALA A 295 5.25 18.12 14.53
CA ALA A 295 6.66 18.22 14.18
C ALA A 295 7.04 17.39 12.93
N ARG A 296 8.32 17.50 12.52
CA ARG A 296 8.93 16.59 11.53
C ARG A 296 9.39 15.32 12.22
N ALA A 297 9.57 14.27 11.43
CA ALA A 297 10.21 13.06 11.88
C ALA A 297 11.65 13.35 12.32
N MET A 298 12.12 12.65 13.34
CA MET A 298 13.46 12.78 13.92
C MET A 298 13.90 11.46 14.55
N ASP A 299 15.22 11.26 14.68
CA ASP A 299 15.77 10.12 15.39
C ASP A 299 15.33 10.13 16.87
N ALA A 300 15.17 8.93 17.44
CA ALA A 300 14.73 8.77 18.83
C ALA A 300 15.66 9.49 19.82
N GLU A 301 16.98 9.49 19.59
CA GLU A 301 17.93 10.22 20.41
C GLU A 301 17.66 11.74 20.41
N ALA A 302 17.37 12.33 19.25
CA ALA A 302 16.99 13.74 19.15
C ALA A 302 15.69 14.03 19.89
N TYR A 303 14.71 13.13 19.80
CA TYR A 303 13.46 13.21 20.57
C TYR A 303 13.72 13.17 22.07
N LEU A 304 14.58 12.28 22.57
CA LEU A 304 14.92 12.11 23.98
C LEU A 304 15.61 13.33 24.56
N ARG A 305 16.45 14.05 23.81
CA ARG A 305 17.06 15.30 24.27
C ARG A 305 16.05 16.37 24.69
N GLY A 306 14.89 16.40 24.01
CA GLY A 306 13.82 17.37 24.31
C GLY A 306 12.73 16.85 25.25
N HIS A 307 12.54 15.53 25.36
CA HIS A 307 11.39 14.91 26.00
C HIS A 307 11.75 13.84 27.04
N GLY A 308 13.02 13.41 27.11
CA GLY A 308 13.47 12.29 27.95
C GLY A 308 13.17 12.44 29.46
N GLN A 309 13.24 13.66 30.00
CA GLN A 309 12.92 13.91 31.40
C GLN A 309 11.46 13.67 31.78
N LYS A 310 10.53 13.75 30.80
CA LYS A 310 9.10 13.46 31.01
C LYS A 310 8.82 11.96 31.03
N LEU A 311 9.63 11.19 30.29
CA LEU A 311 9.47 9.72 30.16
C LEU A 311 10.11 8.96 31.34
N SER A 312 11.09 9.56 32.01
CA SER A 312 11.76 8.96 33.18
C SER A 312 10.98 9.08 34.50
N ARG A 313 9.84 9.76 34.52
CA ARG A 313 9.04 10.07 35.71
C ARG A 313 7.69 9.35 35.75
N GLY A 314 7.43 8.47 34.84
CA GLY A 314 6.24 7.59 34.78
C GLY A 314 6.67 6.15 34.90
#